data_32d135275a065dbb074b3455d8dd49e3
#
_entry.id   32d135275a065dbb074b3455d8dd49e3
#
_cell.length_a   1.000
_cell.length_b   1.000
_cell.length_c   1.000
_cell.angle_alpha   90.00
_cell.angle_beta   90.00
_cell.angle_gamma   90.00
#
_symmetry.space_group_name_H-M   'P 1'
#
loop_
_entity.id
_entity.type
_entity.pdbx_description
1 polymer ?
#
loop_
_entity_poly.entity_id
_entity_poly.type
_entity_poly.pdbx_seq_one_letter_code
_entity_poly.pdbx_strand_id
1 'polypeptide(L)'
;MNFIVKISLLTILIFTSCTSSAQKKEDYKKSIDSILQNSNPKFNGVVLISQNGKTLYSEVKGYSNLETKKPLKLDTQFEIMSNSKQIAAVLILLEVEKGKVDLNAPIKKYLPELTQTWADSVTVHQLLNHSHGIVDLQKPLEFKSGTQFKYGNLNFSLLGKIVEFSTKKSYTEVAETLFKKLKMSHTFCYSKDKIQNLAKGYYNEKNVLVPAGETFITSENLGADGIISTVSDLTVWNNNLHKGKILKPESYKLFTANTILSQHNLFGKEKEPYGYGIRIIEKESVKYLGHTGLGDGFSSVNLYFPESDVSLIVLENQMPEDSNLFYASGFKIKNILFKSDLLNKK
;
A
#
# COMPACT_ATOMS: atom_id res chain seq x y z
N MET A 1 47.19 -27.32 78.50
CA MET A 1 46.08 -26.32 78.57
C MET A 1 45.94 -25.68 77.20
N ASN A 2 45.16 -26.30 76.32
CA ASN A 2 45.06 -25.95 74.90
C ASN A 2 43.82 -25.12 74.71
N PHE A 3 44.01 -23.85 74.30
CA PHE A 3 42.92 -22.97 73.85
C PHE A 3 42.62 -23.18 72.38
N ILE A 4 41.42 -23.70 72.08
CA ILE A 4 40.93 -23.80 70.70
C ILE A 4 40.13 -22.50 70.41
N VAL A 5 40.66 -21.69 69.51
CA VAL A 5 39.95 -20.51 68.96
C VAL A 5 39.04 -20.99 67.83
N LYS A 6 37.72 -20.89 68.03
CA LYS A 6 36.72 -21.10 66.95
C LYS A 6 36.59 -19.81 66.13
N ILE A 7 37.04 -19.83 64.90
CA ILE A 7 36.76 -18.78 63.94
C ILE A 7 35.42 -19.07 63.29
N SER A 8 34.44 -18.20 63.52
CA SER A 8 33.10 -18.28 62.91
C SER A 8 33.14 -17.48 61.58
N LEU A 9 33.08 -18.19 60.46
CA LEU A 9 33.01 -17.60 59.14
C LEU A 9 31.57 -17.13 58.89
N LEU A 10 31.35 -15.83 58.87
CA LEU A 10 30.06 -15.22 58.54
C LEU A 10 29.98 -15.03 57.00
N THR A 11 29.26 -15.90 56.31
CA THR A 11 29.06 -15.82 54.87
C THR A 11 27.93 -14.81 54.60
N ILE A 12 28.29 -13.61 54.12
CA ILE A 12 27.35 -12.60 53.69
C ILE A 12 26.90 -12.99 52.26
N LEU A 13 25.67 -13.51 52.13
CA LEU A 13 25.01 -13.65 50.83
C LEU A 13 24.51 -12.28 50.37
N ILE A 14 25.22 -11.71 49.38
CA ILE A 14 24.75 -10.52 48.67
C ILE A 14 23.75 -10.97 47.66
N PHE A 15 22.45 -10.80 47.94
CA PHE A 15 21.40 -10.89 46.95
C PHE A 15 21.45 -9.65 46.03
N THR A 16 22.11 -9.78 44.91
CA THR A 16 21.94 -8.81 43.81
C THR A 16 20.57 -9.02 43.20
N SER A 17 19.59 -8.28 43.66
CA SER A 17 18.30 -8.16 42.98
C SER A 17 18.51 -7.47 41.63
N CYS A 18 18.64 -8.24 40.55
CA CYS A 18 18.43 -7.74 39.21
C CYS A 18 16.98 -7.27 39.09
N THR A 19 16.73 -6.00 39.37
CA THR A 19 15.52 -5.34 38.91
C THR A 19 15.63 -5.19 37.43
N SER A 20 15.19 -6.20 36.66
CA SER A 20 14.85 -5.99 35.26
C SER A 20 13.72 -4.96 35.26
N SER A 21 14.03 -3.73 34.91
CA SER A 21 13.03 -2.74 34.55
C SER A 21 12.27 -3.31 33.34
N ALA A 22 11.16 -3.99 33.57
CA ALA A 22 10.22 -4.32 32.51
C ALA A 22 9.80 -2.96 31.93
N GLN A 23 10.39 -2.61 30.80
CA GLN A 23 10.04 -1.42 30.06
C GLN A 23 8.53 -1.54 29.77
N LYS A 24 7.74 -0.65 30.39
CA LYS A 24 6.28 -0.67 30.32
C LYS A 24 5.93 -0.55 28.82
N LYS A 25 5.51 -1.68 28.22
CA LYS A 25 5.21 -1.72 26.79
C LYS A 25 4.15 -0.68 26.49
N GLU A 26 4.46 0.20 25.56
CA GLU A 26 3.57 1.28 25.18
C GLU A 26 2.30 0.68 24.53
N ASP A 27 1.12 1.09 25.02
CA ASP A 27 -0.16 0.71 24.43
C ASP A 27 -0.26 1.42 23.05
N TYR A 28 0.05 0.68 22.00
CA TYR A 28 0.07 1.23 20.63
C TYR A 28 -1.25 1.90 20.25
N LYS A 29 -2.38 1.46 20.78
CA LYS A 29 -3.69 2.05 20.48
C LYS A 29 -3.79 3.47 21.04
N LYS A 30 -3.44 3.68 22.30
CA LYS A 30 -3.39 5.01 22.91
C LYS A 30 -2.41 5.94 22.23
N SER A 31 -1.27 5.41 21.80
CA SER A 31 -0.26 6.19 21.08
C SER A 31 -0.78 6.60 19.70
N ILE A 32 -1.52 5.74 19.00
CA ILE A 32 -2.19 6.08 17.74
C ILE A 32 -3.28 7.13 17.97
N ASP A 33 -4.15 6.95 18.97
CA ASP A 33 -5.20 7.91 19.32
C ASP A 33 -4.61 9.30 19.57
N SER A 34 -3.52 9.36 20.34
CA SER A 34 -2.80 10.61 20.61
C SER A 34 -2.24 11.26 19.34
N ILE A 35 -1.63 10.47 18.43
CA ILE A 35 -1.13 11.00 17.15
C ILE A 35 -2.26 11.56 16.31
N LEU A 36 -3.38 10.84 16.17
CA LEU A 36 -4.51 11.26 15.34
C LEU A 36 -5.22 12.49 15.94
N GLN A 37 -5.28 12.60 17.27
CA GLN A 37 -5.88 13.74 17.94
C GLN A 37 -5.03 15.00 17.80
N ASN A 38 -3.70 14.86 17.88
CA ASN A 38 -2.73 15.96 17.87
C ASN A 38 -2.04 16.15 16.51
N SER A 39 -2.61 15.57 15.44
CA SER A 39 -2.02 15.68 14.10
C SER A 39 -2.07 17.11 13.59
N ASN A 40 -1.03 17.50 12.87
CA ASN A 40 -0.96 18.74 12.11
C ASN A 40 -0.37 18.41 10.73
N PRO A 41 -1.14 18.57 9.64
CA PRO A 41 -2.57 18.94 9.61
C PRO A 41 -3.48 17.98 10.38
N LYS A 42 -4.67 18.44 10.76
CA LYS A 42 -5.67 17.59 11.45
C LYS A 42 -6.04 16.41 10.59
N PHE A 43 -6.08 15.22 11.19
CA PHE A 43 -6.44 13.99 10.50
C PHE A 43 -7.91 14.02 10.03
N ASN A 44 -8.14 13.74 8.76
CA ASN A 44 -9.46 13.58 8.16
C ASN A 44 -9.45 12.29 7.32
N GLY A 45 -9.85 11.18 7.94
CA GLY A 45 -9.69 9.86 7.32
C GLY A 45 -10.09 8.69 8.22
N VAL A 46 -9.70 7.51 7.77
CA VAL A 46 -9.98 6.23 8.43
C VAL A 46 -8.68 5.44 8.56
N VAL A 47 -8.45 4.88 9.75
CA VAL A 47 -7.35 3.95 10.04
C VAL A 47 -7.94 2.58 10.38
N LEU A 48 -7.33 1.51 9.87
CA LEU A 48 -7.61 0.14 10.28
C LEU A 48 -6.30 -0.65 10.41
N ILE A 49 -6.16 -1.32 11.56
CA ILE A 49 -5.11 -2.30 11.79
C ILE A 49 -5.77 -3.65 12.04
N SER A 50 -5.33 -4.65 11.30
CA SER A 50 -5.81 -6.02 11.47
C SER A 50 -4.64 -6.99 11.66
N GLN A 51 -4.92 -8.11 12.33
CA GLN A 51 -4.00 -9.25 12.41
C GLN A 51 -4.79 -10.53 12.14
N ASN A 52 -4.23 -11.42 11.35
CA ASN A 52 -4.91 -12.65 10.94
C ASN A 52 -6.29 -12.39 10.31
N GLY A 53 -6.46 -11.26 9.62
CA GLY A 53 -7.72 -10.83 9.02
C GLY A 53 -8.77 -10.32 10.03
N LYS A 54 -8.44 -10.23 11.33
CA LYS A 54 -9.33 -9.67 12.36
C LYS A 54 -8.92 -8.25 12.72
N THR A 55 -9.87 -7.33 12.74
CA THR A 55 -9.63 -5.95 13.18
C THR A 55 -9.19 -5.90 14.62
N LEU A 56 -8.04 -5.28 14.88
CA LEU A 56 -7.49 -5.01 16.22
C LEU A 56 -7.70 -3.57 16.66
N TYR A 57 -7.69 -2.65 15.70
CA TYR A 57 -7.86 -1.22 15.89
C TYR A 57 -8.52 -0.61 14.68
N SER A 58 -9.44 0.32 14.90
CA SER A 58 -9.98 1.18 13.86
C SER A 58 -10.35 2.54 14.45
N GLU A 59 -10.11 3.60 13.70
CA GLU A 59 -10.45 4.96 14.09
C GLU A 59 -10.95 5.74 12.86
N VAL A 60 -11.95 6.57 13.08
CA VAL A 60 -12.57 7.41 12.07
C VAL A 60 -12.64 8.83 12.58
N LYS A 61 -12.09 9.79 11.84
CA LYS A 61 -12.14 11.21 12.20
C LYS A 61 -12.46 12.08 10.99
N GLY A 62 -13.28 13.10 11.22
CA GLY A 62 -13.59 14.12 10.23
C GLY A 62 -14.80 13.80 9.36
N TYR A 63 -14.82 14.38 8.17
CA TYR A 63 -15.99 14.44 7.30
C TYR A 63 -15.69 13.87 5.91
N SER A 64 -16.63 13.07 5.41
CA SER A 64 -16.60 12.59 4.01
C SER A 64 -17.01 13.69 3.03
N ASN A 65 -17.77 14.66 3.52
CA ASN A 65 -18.16 15.88 2.80
C ASN A 65 -18.24 17.02 3.80
N LEU A 66 -17.36 17.99 3.68
CA LEU A 66 -17.24 19.09 4.63
C LEU A 66 -18.38 20.11 4.46
N GLU A 67 -18.82 20.35 3.22
CA GLU A 67 -19.87 21.33 2.93
C GLU A 67 -21.20 20.91 3.53
N THR A 68 -21.52 19.62 3.45
CA THR A 68 -22.76 19.05 4.03
C THR A 68 -22.57 18.55 5.46
N LYS A 69 -21.36 18.64 6.00
CA LYS A 69 -20.97 18.09 7.31
C LYS A 69 -21.31 16.59 7.44
N LYS A 70 -21.27 15.84 6.32
CA LYS A 70 -21.46 14.38 6.32
C LYS A 70 -20.24 13.74 6.98
N PRO A 71 -20.35 13.04 8.13
CA PRO A 71 -19.20 12.45 8.79
C PRO A 71 -18.63 11.29 7.96
N LEU A 72 -17.35 11.02 8.13
CA LEU A 72 -16.73 9.77 7.71
C LEU A 72 -17.29 8.61 8.52
N LYS A 73 -17.27 7.42 7.92
CA LYS A 73 -17.63 6.15 8.53
C LYS A 73 -16.62 5.09 8.13
N LEU A 74 -16.63 3.95 8.81
CA LEU A 74 -15.70 2.84 8.51
C LEU A 74 -15.90 2.26 7.11
N ASP A 75 -17.12 2.35 6.58
CA ASP A 75 -17.51 1.92 5.24
C ASP A 75 -17.47 3.04 4.17
N THR A 76 -17.00 4.23 4.53
CA THR A 76 -16.77 5.31 3.56
C THR A 76 -15.75 4.87 2.52
N GLN A 77 -16.06 5.13 1.26
CA GLN A 77 -15.23 4.80 0.11
C GLN A 77 -14.24 5.93 -0.20
N PHE A 78 -13.05 5.56 -0.65
CA PHE A 78 -11.97 6.47 -1.00
C PHE A 78 -11.39 6.09 -2.36
N GLU A 79 -10.91 7.06 -3.11
CA GLU A 79 -9.99 6.83 -4.21
C GLU A 79 -8.65 6.36 -3.62
N ILE A 80 -8.27 5.10 -3.89
CA ILE A 80 -7.03 4.55 -3.33
C ILE A 80 -5.80 4.87 -4.17
N MET A 81 -6.02 5.58 -5.28
CA MET A 81 -4.97 6.05 -6.17
C MET A 81 -3.97 4.94 -6.54
N SER A 82 -2.69 5.18 -6.47
CA SER A 82 -1.66 4.23 -6.90
C SER A 82 -1.64 2.89 -6.15
N ASN A 83 -2.42 2.70 -5.08
CA ASN A 83 -2.68 1.36 -4.55
C ASN A 83 -3.41 0.47 -5.58
N SER A 84 -4.06 1.04 -6.59
CA SER A 84 -4.66 0.35 -7.75
C SER A 84 -3.64 -0.48 -8.53
N LYS A 85 -2.37 -0.08 -8.53
CA LYS A 85 -1.29 -0.76 -9.27
C LYS A 85 -1.07 -2.21 -8.81
N GLN A 86 -1.24 -2.49 -7.53
CA GLN A 86 -1.18 -3.86 -7.02
C GLN A 86 -2.25 -4.75 -7.66
N ILE A 87 -3.45 -4.18 -7.84
CA ILE A 87 -4.59 -4.90 -8.43
C ILE A 87 -4.32 -5.19 -9.90
N ALA A 88 -3.89 -4.19 -10.66
CA ALA A 88 -3.54 -4.36 -12.07
C ALA A 88 -2.43 -5.41 -12.27
N ALA A 89 -1.39 -5.39 -11.41
CA ALA A 89 -0.32 -6.39 -11.46
C ALA A 89 -0.84 -7.81 -11.17
N VAL A 90 -1.73 -7.97 -10.20
CA VAL A 90 -2.38 -9.25 -9.90
C VAL A 90 -3.23 -9.73 -11.07
N LEU A 91 -4.00 -8.86 -11.74
CA LEU A 91 -4.79 -9.22 -12.91
C LEU A 91 -3.90 -9.71 -14.07
N ILE A 92 -2.78 -9.05 -14.32
CA ILE A 92 -1.79 -9.52 -15.31
C ILE A 92 -1.24 -10.90 -14.92
N LEU A 93 -0.86 -11.11 -13.68
CA LEU A 93 -0.31 -12.40 -13.22
C LEU A 93 -1.34 -13.52 -13.30
N LEU A 94 -2.61 -13.25 -13.08
CA LEU A 94 -3.69 -14.23 -13.29
C LEU A 94 -3.81 -14.63 -14.77
N GLU A 95 -3.57 -13.73 -15.71
CA GLU A 95 -3.53 -14.05 -17.14
C GLU A 95 -2.22 -14.77 -17.54
N VAL A 96 -1.12 -14.49 -16.83
CA VAL A 96 0.13 -15.28 -16.94
C VAL A 96 -0.10 -16.72 -16.51
N GLU A 97 -0.77 -16.96 -15.38
CA GLU A 97 -1.11 -18.29 -14.89
C GLU A 97 -1.99 -19.11 -15.85
N LYS A 98 -2.75 -18.43 -16.69
CA LYS A 98 -3.57 -19.02 -17.75
C LYS A 98 -2.83 -19.22 -19.08
N GLY A 99 -1.55 -18.79 -19.14
CA GLY A 99 -0.75 -18.84 -20.37
C GLY A 99 -1.14 -17.82 -21.44
N LYS A 100 -1.97 -16.84 -21.11
CA LYS A 100 -2.45 -15.81 -22.05
C LYS A 100 -1.52 -14.61 -22.17
N VAL A 101 -0.75 -14.33 -21.11
CA VAL A 101 0.26 -13.27 -21.06
C VAL A 101 1.61 -13.88 -20.74
N ASP A 102 2.63 -13.50 -21.49
CA ASP A 102 4.03 -13.81 -21.24
C ASP A 102 4.73 -12.53 -20.77
N LEU A 103 5.33 -12.58 -19.60
CA LEU A 103 6.00 -11.42 -18.97
C LEU A 103 7.18 -10.91 -19.82
N ASN A 104 7.85 -11.77 -20.57
CA ASN A 104 9.01 -11.44 -21.39
C ASN A 104 8.63 -11.08 -22.82
N ALA A 105 7.36 -11.23 -23.22
CA ALA A 105 6.93 -10.85 -24.54
C ALA A 105 6.91 -9.31 -24.69
N PRO A 106 7.27 -8.80 -25.90
CA PRO A 106 7.07 -7.40 -26.23
C PRO A 106 5.60 -6.98 -26.08
N ILE A 107 5.37 -5.77 -25.57
CA ILE A 107 4.01 -5.26 -25.38
C ILE A 107 3.23 -5.12 -26.68
N LYS A 108 3.91 -4.95 -27.80
CA LYS A 108 3.33 -4.93 -29.16
C LYS A 108 2.46 -6.15 -29.45
N LYS A 109 2.79 -7.31 -28.88
CA LYS A 109 1.99 -8.55 -29.00
C LYS A 109 0.56 -8.37 -28.50
N TYR A 110 0.39 -7.55 -27.45
CA TYR A 110 -0.89 -7.32 -26.77
C TYR A 110 -1.52 -5.97 -27.13
N LEU A 111 -0.72 -5.03 -27.63
CA LEU A 111 -1.10 -3.67 -27.98
C LEU A 111 -0.71 -3.40 -29.45
N PRO A 112 -1.35 -4.08 -30.41
CA PRO A 112 -0.97 -3.99 -31.82
C PRO A 112 -1.18 -2.57 -32.41
N GLU A 113 -1.98 -1.74 -31.78
CA GLU A 113 -2.20 -0.34 -32.16
C GLU A 113 -0.99 0.57 -31.88
N LEU A 114 -0.06 0.17 -31.01
CA LEU A 114 1.17 0.94 -30.78
C LEU A 114 2.07 0.86 -32.03
N THR A 115 2.34 1.99 -32.65
CA THR A 115 3.17 2.10 -33.87
C THR A 115 4.64 2.40 -33.59
N GLN A 116 4.97 2.72 -32.35
CA GLN A 116 6.30 3.09 -31.89
C GLN A 116 7.24 1.87 -31.90
N THR A 117 8.46 2.06 -32.39
CA THR A 117 9.47 1.00 -32.49
C THR A 117 9.85 0.38 -31.15
N TRP A 118 9.78 1.14 -30.06
CA TRP A 118 10.07 0.61 -28.73
C TRP A 118 9.02 -0.40 -28.25
N ALA A 119 7.82 -0.42 -28.83
CA ALA A 119 6.78 -1.41 -28.46
C ALA A 119 7.19 -2.86 -28.77
N ASP A 120 8.11 -3.05 -29.72
CA ASP A 120 8.69 -4.35 -30.09
C ASP A 120 9.81 -4.81 -29.13
N SER A 121 10.24 -3.97 -28.20
CA SER A 121 11.32 -4.27 -27.26
C SER A 121 10.95 -4.13 -25.77
N VAL A 122 10.00 -3.25 -25.43
CA VAL A 122 9.50 -3.11 -24.08
C VAL A 122 8.63 -4.32 -23.73
N THR A 123 8.88 -4.97 -22.59
CA THR A 123 8.17 -6.17 -22.15
C THR A 123 7.12 -5.86 -21.09
N VAL A 124 6.18 -6.81 -20.87
CA VAL A 124 5.18 -6.73 -19.80
C VAL A 124 5.86 -6.66 -18.42
N HIS A 125 6.94 -7.43 -18.20
CA HIS A 125 7.78 -7.36 -17.00
C HIS A 125 8.24 -5.94 -16.72
N GLN A 126 8.74 -5.24 -17.74
CA GLN A 126 9.27 -3.88 -17.60
C GLN A 126 8.18 -2.83 -17.35
N LEU A 127 6.95 -3.05 -17.82
CA LEU A 127 5.81 -2.23 -17.42
C LEU A 127 5.47 -2.44 -15.93
N LEU A 128 5.43 -3.68 -15.45
CA LEU A 128 5.04 -4.03 -14.09
C LEU A 128 5.99 -3.46 -13.03
N ASN A 129 7.29 -3.39 -13.32
CA ASN A 129 8.31 -2.93 -12.40
C ASN A 129 8.85 -1.52 -12.67
N HIS A 130 8.19 -0.76 -13.57
CA HIS A 130 8.60 0.61 -13.92
C HIS A 130 9.99 0.75 -14.57
N SER A 131 10.51 -0.30 -15.23
CA SER A 131 11.79 -0.21 -15.94
C SER A 131 11.64 -0.02 -17.47
N HIS A 132 10.47 0.39 -17.91
CA HIS A 132 10.07 0.49 -19.33
C HIS A 132 10.67 1.66 -20.09
N GLY A 133 11.00 2.79 -19.45
CA GLY A 133 11.52 4.00 -20.09
C GLY A 133 10.49 4.86 -20.83
N ILE A 134 9.21 4.47 -20.86
CA ILE A 134 8.13 5.22 -21.54
C ILE A 134 7.68 6.38 -20.62
N VAL A 135 7.73 7.61 -21.10
CA VAL A 135 7.21 8.80 -20.40
C VAL A 135 6.05 9.45 -21.17
N ASP A 136 6.00 9.21 -22.46
CA ASP A 136 4.98 9.73 -23.38
C ASP A 136 4.90 8.75 -24.56
N LEU A 137 3.70 8.41 -24.99
CA LEU A 137 3.54 7.47 -26.12
C LEU A 137 4.10 8.00 -27.43
N GLN A 138 4.17 9.32 -27.61
CA GLN A 138 4.65 9.95 -28.85
C GLN A 138 6.16 10.23 -28.85
N LYS A 139 6.86 9.90 -27.75
CA LYS A 139 8.29 10.18 -27.60
C LYS A 139 9.13 8.90 -27.61
N PRO A 140 10.42 9.00 -27.95
CA PRO A 140 11.37 7.93 -27.68
C PRO A 140 11.43 7.59 -26.18
N LEU A 141 11.92 6.40 -25.85
CA LEU A 141 12.19 6.04 -24.46
C LEU A 141 13.18 7.01 -23.82
N GLU A 142 12.92 7.39 -22.57
CA GLU A 142 13.84 8.24 -21.78
C GLU A 142 15.18 7.53 -21.52
N PHE A 143 15.17 6.21 -21.43
CA PHE A 143 16.33 5.34 -21.27
C PHE A 143 16.06 3.95 -21.87
N LYS A 144 17.12 3.17 -22.09
CA LYS A 144 16.98 1.78 -22.55
C LYS A 144 16.17 0.96 -21.54
N SER A 145 15.09 0.35 -22.02
CA SER A 145 14.21 -0.46 -21.14
C SER A 145 14.99 -1.55 -20.41
N GLY A 146 14.64 -1.76 -19.13
CA GLY A 146 15.31 -2.68 -18.22
C GLY A 146 16.52 -2.11 -17.47
N THR A 147 16.96 -0.87 -17.75
CA THR A 147 18.20 -0.34 -17.16
C THR A 147 17.99 0.61 -15.98
N GLN A 148 16.85 1.29 -15.93
CA GLN A 148 16.56 2.28 -14.88
C GLN A 148 15.10 2.18 -14.44
N PHE A 149 14.81 2.66 -13.24
CA PHE A 149 13.45 2.81 -12.73
C PHE A 149 12.91 4.21 -13.04
N LYS A 150 11.71 4.28 -13.57
CA LYS A 150 10.95 5.53 -13.73
C LYS A 150 9.49 5.31 -13.36
N TYR A 151 9.10 5.80 -12.19
CA TYR A 151 7.71 5.73 -11.77
C TYR A 151 6.79 6.50 -12.71
N GLY A 152 5.64 5.92 -13.04
CA GLY A 152 4.63 6.56 -13.88
C GLY A 152 3.28 5.87 -13.77
N ASN A 153 2.25 6.49 -14.36
CA ASN A 153 0.90 5.95 -14.45
C ASN A 153 0.66 5.29 -15.81
N LEU A 154 1.29 5.82 -16.87
CA LEU A 154 1.08 5.39 -18.24
C LEU A 154 1.33 3.88 -18.45
N ASN A 155 2.38 3.33 -17.85
CA ASN A 155 2.67 1.89 -17.94
C ASN A 155 1.56 1.03 -17.31
N PHE A 156 0.94 1.47 -16.22
CA PHE A 156 -0.18 0.76 -15.62
C PHE A 156 -1.50 0.96 -16.38
N SER A 157 -1.67 2.08 -17.09
CA SER A 157 -2.72 2.24 -18.10
C SER A 157 -2.55 1.22 -19.24
N LEU A 158 -1.31 1.05 -19.74
CA LEU A 158 -1.00 0.03 -20.76
C LEU A 158 -1.23 -1.40 -20.23
N LEU A 159 -0.89 -1.70 -18.98
CA LEU A 159 -1.20 -2.98 -18.35
C LEU A 159 -2.71 -3.23 -18.27
N GLY A 160 -3.51 -2.21 -18.00
CA GLY A 160 -4.97 -2.30 -18.07
C GLY A 160 -5.45 -2.74 -19.47
N LYS A 161 -4.92 -2.11 -20.53
CA LYS A 161 -5.22 -2.50 -21.92
C LYS A 161 -4.75 -3.94 -22.24
N ILE A 162 -3.63 -4.40 -21.69
CA ILE A 162 -3.17 -5.79 -21.84
C ILE A 162 -4.14 -6.78 -21.16
N VAL A 163 -4.70 -6.42 -19.99
CA VAL A 163 -5.76 -7.22 -19.35
C VAL A 163 -6.96 -7.31 -20.28
N GLU A 164 -7.41 -6.21 -20.87
CA GLU A 164 -8.55 -6.20 -21.81
C GLU A 164 -8.27 -7.05 -23.05
N PHE A 165 -7.11 -6.90 -23.64
CA PHE A 165 -6.70 -7.68 -24.81
C PHE A 165 -6.70 -9.19 -24.51
N SER A 166 -6.12 -9.60 -23.39
CA SER A 166 -5.93 -11.01 -23.02
C SER A 166 -7.22 -11.69 -22.59
N THR A 167 -8.14 -10.94 -21.97
CA THR A 167 -9.42 -11.45 -21.45
C THR A 167 -10.59 -11.28 -22.42
N LYS A 168 -10.49 -10.36 -23.38
CA LYS A 168 -11.59 -9.89 -24.25
C LYS A 168 -12.76 -9.30 -23.46
N LYS A 169 -12.46 -8.71 -22.31
CA LYS A 169 -13.39 -8.03 -21.41
C LYS A 169 -12.83 -6.68 -21.02
N SER A 170 -13.68 -5.75 -20.59
CA SER A 170 -13.21 -4.49 -20.04
C SER A 170 -12.41 -4.71 -18.75
N TYR A 171 -11.47 -3.81 -18.47
CA TYR A 171 -10.72 -3.83 -17.21
C TYR A 171 -11.66 -3.87 -16.00
N THR A 172 -12.73 -3.07 -16.03
CA THR A 172 -13.76 -3.03 -15.00
C THR A 172 -14.39 -4.39 -14.76
N GLU A 173 -14.84 -5.10 -15.82
CA GLU A 173 -15.44 -6.43 -15.66
C GLU A 173 -14.49 -7.44 -15.03
N VAL A 174 -13.21 -7.40 -15.42
CA VAL A 174 -12.20 -8.33 -14.90
C VAL A 174 -11.91 -8.04 -13.43
N ALA A 175 -11.67 -6.78 -13.09
CA ALA A 175 -11.36 -6.35 -11.73
C ALA A 175 -12.55 -6.61 -10.78
N GLU A 176 -13.77 -6.21 -11.16
CA GLU A 176 -14.95 -6.36 -10.32
C GLU A 176 -15.38 -7.83 -10.18
N THR A 177 -15.09 -8.68 -11.16
CA THR A 177 -15.24 -10.14 -11.01
C THR A 177 -14.34 -10.68 -9.90
N LEU A 178 -13.10 -10.21 -9.82
CA LEU A 178 -12.17 -10.57 -8.75
C LEU A 178 -12.67 -10.03 -7.40
N PHE A 179 -13.07 -8.76 -7.32
CA PHE A 179 -13.58 -8.16 -6.08
C PHE A 179 -14.81 -8.90 -5.55
N LYS A 180 -15.76 -9.26 -6.44
CA LYS A 180 -16.92 -10.07 -6.07
C LYS A 180 -16.53 -11.44 -5.53
N LYS A 181 -15.59 -12.14 -6.18
CA LYS A 181 -15.05 -13.42 -5.70
C LYS A 181 -14.45 -13.32 -4.31
N LEU A 182 -13.75 -12.21 -4.03
CA LEU A 182 -13.12 -11.95 -2.73
C LEU A 182 -14.10 -11.40 -1.69
N LYS A 183 -15.35 -11.10 -2.06
CA LYS A 183 -16.36 -10.45 -1.22
C LYS A 183 -15.99 -9.03 -0.78
N MET A 184 -15.28 -8.31 -1.63
CA MET A 184 -14.95 -6.89 -1.48
C MET A 184 -16.11 -6.05 -2.01
N SER A 185 -17.21 -5.98 -1.26
CA SER A 185 -18.50 -5.45 -1.72
C SER A 185 -18.53 -3.92 -1.88
N HIS A 186 -17.56 -3.21 -1.34
CA HIS A 186 -17.43 -1.75 -1.41
C HIS A 186 -16.26 -1.31 -2.30
N THR A 187 -15.69 -2.24 -3.08
CA THR A 187 -14.56 -1.98 -3.99
C THR A 187 -15.01 -2.13 -5.43
N PHE A 188 -14.70 -1.12 -6.25
CA PHE A 188 -15.07 -1.09 -7.67
C PHE A 188 -14.11 -0.19 -8.47
N CYS A 189 -14.13 -0.32 -9.79
CA CYS A 189 -13.50 0.64 -10.67
C CYS A 189 -14.32 1.93 -10.71
N TYR A 190 -13.66 3.07 -10.62
CA TYR A 190 -14.33 4.39 -10.63
C TYR A 190 -15.33 4.48 -11.79
N SER A 191 -16.54 4.90 -11.43
CA SER A 191 -17.62 5.23 -12.36
C SER A 191 -18.53 6.26 -11.71
N LYS A 192 -18.93 7.28 -12.46
CA LYS A 192 -19.83 8.35 -11.95
C LYS A 192 -21.15 7.81 -11.39
N ASP A 193 -21.59 6.64 -11.84
CA ASP A 193 -22.83 6.02 -11.38
C ASP A 193 -22.71 5.29 -10.02
N LYS A 194 -21.48 5.07 -9.52
CA LYS A 194 -21.21 4.24 -8.34
C LYS A 194 -20.69 5.00 -7.12
N ILE A 195 -20.62 6.33 -7.18
CA ILE A 195 -19.90 7.17 -6.20
C ILE A 195 -20.74 7.69 -5.02
N GLN A 196 -21.91 7.11 -4.73
CA GLN A 196 -22.85 7.64 -3.72
C GLN A 196 -22.26 7.68 -2.28
N ASN A 197 -21.31 6.80 -1.97
CA ASN A 197 -20.62 6.76 -0.67
C ASN A 197 -19.14 7.14 -0.76
N LEU A 198 -18.70 7.64 -1.90
CA LEU A 198 -17.33 8.16 -2.07
C LEU A 198 -17.17 9.45 -1.26
N ALA A 199 -16.09 9.56 -0.50
CA ALA A 199 -15.69 10.81 0.12
C ALA A 199 -15.34 11.86 -0.94
N LYS A 200 -15.52 13.14 -0.64
CA LYS A 200 -14.91 14.22 -1.43
C LYS A 200 -13.44 14.36 -1.06
N GLY A 201 -12.59 14.58 -2.07
CA GLY A 201 -11.18 14.89 -1.87
C GLY A 201 -10.97 16.37 -1.56
N TYR A 202 -9.99 16.66 -0.71
CA TYR A 202 -9.63 18.02 -0.31
C TYR A 202 -8.11 18.23 -0.37
N TYR A 203 -7.69 19.38 -0.86
CA TYR A 203 -6.36 19.89 -0.58
C TYR A 203 -6.35 20.54 0.80
N ASN A 204 -5.33 20.26 1.60
CA ASN A 204 -5.19 20.85 2.92
C ASN A 204 -4.13 21.96 2.88
N GLU A 205 -4.63 23.19 2.82
CA GLU A 205 -3.83 24.40 2.79
C GLU A 205 -3.79 25.00 4.22
N LYS A 206 -2.71 24.74 4.96
CA LYS A 206 -2.51 25.23 6.33
C LYS A 206 -3.70 24.96 7.29
N ASN A 207 -4.23 23.73 7.25
CA ASN A 207 -5.41 23.27 7.99
C ASN A 207 -6.77 23.82 7.50
N VAL A 208 -6.81 24.43 6.33
CA VAL A 208 -8.05 24.74 5.61
C VAL A 208 -8.24 23.69 4.52
N LEU A 209 -9.36 22.98 4.56
CA LEU A 209 -9.70 21.98 3.55
C LEU A 209 -10.41 22.67 2.37
N VAL A 210 -9.79 22.63 1.20
CA VAL A 210 -10.29 23.16 -0.07
C VAL A 210 -10.68 22.00 -0.97
N PRO A 211 -11.90 21.94 -1.55
CA PRO A 211 -12.30 20.86 -2.44
C PRO A 211 -11.32 20.67 -3.62
N ALA A 212 -10.93 19.43 -3.89
CA ALA A 212 -9.99 19.13 -4.96
C ALA A 212 -10.57 19.23 -6.39
N GLY A 213 -11.89 19.37 -6.50
CA GLY A 213 -12.57 19.43 -7.80
C GLY A 213 -12.98 18.06 -8.34
N GLU A 214 -13.01 17.93 -9.68
CA GLU A 214 -13.32 16.66 -10.33
C GLU A 214 -12.06 15.77 -10.38
N THR A 215 -12.29 14.46 -10.27
CA THR A 215 -11.20 13.47 -10.38
C THR A 215 -10.61 13.41 -11.79
N PHE A 216 -9.30 13.14 -11.90
CA PHE A 216 -8.63 12.86 -13.16
C PHE A 216 -8.82 11.39 -13.62
N ILE A 217 -9.50 10.56 -12.84
CA ILE A 217 -9.71 9.15 -13.18
C ILE A 217 -10.65 9.02 -14.38
N THR A 218 -10.20 8.28 -15.37
CA THR A 218 -10.94 7.94 -16.59
C THR A 218 -10.89 6.43 -16.84
N SER A 219 -11.65 5.94 -17.80
CA SER A 219 -11.58 4.53 -18.22
C SER A 219 -10.17 4.09 -18.68
N GLU A 220 -9.31 5.04 -19.08
CA GLU A 220 -7.98 4.73 -19.61
C GLU A 220 -6.93 4.51 -18.51
N ASN A 221 -7.11 5.11 -17.32
CA ASN A 221 -6.12 5.03 -16.23
C ASN A 221 -6.57 4.19 -15.04
N LEU A 222 -7.63 3.38 -15.19
CA LEU A 222 -8.17 2.53 -14.11
C LEU A 222 -7.09 1.61 -13.49
N GLY A 223 -6.21 1.04 -14.31
CA GLY A 223 -5.13 0.17 -13.83
C GLY A 223 -4.06 0.90 -13.01
N ALA A 224 -3.92 2.21 -13.21
CA ALA A 224 -2.96 3.03 -12.47
C ALA A 224 -3.51 3.57 -11.15
N ASP A 225 -4.72 4.16 -11.18
CA ASP A 225 -5.25 4.96 -10.07
C ASP A 225 -6.75 4.79 -9.82
N GLY A 226 -7.46 4.01 -10.66
CA GLY A 226 -8.91 4.05 -10.78
C GLY A 226 -9.71 3.16 -9.84
N ILE A 227 -9.14 2.64 -8.77
CA ILE A 227 -9.89 1.79 -7.82
C ILE A 227 -10.40 2.61 -6.65
N ILE A 228 -11.69 2.41 -6.36
CA ILE A 228 -12.37 2.92 -5.17
C ILE A 228 -12.48 1.77 -4.16
N SER A 229 -12.16 2.04 -2.89
CA SER A 229 -12.21 0.99 -1.87
C SER A 229 -12.45 1.56 -0.47
N THR A 230 -12.54 0.66 0.51
CA THR A 230 -12.64 0.96 1.95
C THR A 230 -11.47 0.29 2.70
N VAL A 231 -11.20 0.74 3.93
CA VAL A 231 -10.19 0.10 4.79
C VAL A 231 -10.50 -1.38 5.05
N SER A 232 -11.78 -1.73 5.14
CA SER A 232 -12.23 -3.12 5.37
C SER A 232 -11.95 -4.00 4.16
N ASP A 233 -12.29 -3.54 2.95
CA ASP A 233 -12.06 -4.30 1.72
C ASP A 233 -10.56 -4.44 1.40
N LEU A 234 -9.76 -3.41 1.66
CA LEU A 234 -8.29 -3.52 1.54
C LEU A 234 -7.69 -4.52 2.55
N THR A 235 -8.30 -4.67 3.74
CA THR A 235 -7.93 -5.75 4.67
C THR A 235 -8.23 -7.12 4.08
N VAL A 236 -9.40 -7.27 3.44
CA VAL A 236 -9.77 -8.51 2.72
C VAL A 236 -8.79 -8.76 1.57
N TRP A 237 -8.41 -7.72 0.81
CA TRP A 237 -7.41 -7.80 -0.24
C TRP A 237 -6.09 -8.35 0.28
N ASN A 238 -5.50 -7.70 1.28
CA ASN A 238 -4.23 -8.12 1.87
C ASN A 238 -4.29 -9.57 2.38
N ASN A 239 -5.34 -9.93 3.13
CA ASN A 239 -5.49 -11.27 3.69
C ASN A 239 -5.64 -12.36 2.61
N ASN A 240 -6.20 -12.06 1.45
CA ASN A 240 -6.30 -13.03 0.37
C ASN A 240 -5.05 -13.06 -0.52
N LEU A 241 -4.49 -11.91 -0.86
CA LEU A 241 -3.31 -11.81 -1.72
C LEU A 241 -2.09 -12.44 -1.05
N HIS A 242 -1.77 -12.01 0.15
CA HIS A 242 -0.55 -12.42 0.83
C HIS A 242 -0.62 -13.81 1.47
N LYS A 243 -1.81 -14.41 1.53
CA LYS A 243 -2.00 -15.81 1.98
C LYS A 243 -2.21 -16.81 0.83
N GLY A 244 -1.84 -16.43 -0.39
CA GLY A 244 -1.86 -17.34 -1.54
C GLY A 244 -3.25 -17.77 -2.00
N LYS A 245 -4.30 -16.98 -1.71
CA LYS A 245 -5.68 -17.30 -2.14
C LYS A 245 -6.04 -16.69 -3.50
N ILE A 246 -5.18 -15.82 -4.05
CA ILE A 246 -5.39 -15.16 -5.35
C ILE A 246 -4.42 -15.70 -6.37
N LEU A 247 -3.12 -15.66 -6.09
CA LEU A 247 -2.05 -16.07 -6.98
C LEU A 247 -1.46 -17.41 -6.54
N LYS A 248 -1.00 -18.19 -7.52
CA LYS A 248 -0.15 -19.37 -7.25
C LYS A 248 1.18 -18.93 -6.61
N PRO A 249 1.86 -19.81 -5.86
CA PRO A 249 3.13 -19.49 -5.18
C PRO A 249 4.19 -18.86 -6.11
N GLU A 250 4.32 -19.39 -7.34
CA GLU A 250 5.28 -18.91 -8.33
C GLU A 250 4.96 -17.47 -8.76
N SER A 251 3.69 -17.18 -9.05
CA SER A 251 3.23 -15.84 -9.42
C SER A 251 3.36 -14.85 -8.25
N TYR A 252 3.05 -15.29 -7.03
CA TYR A 252 3.24 -14.47 -5.84
C TYR A 252 4.72 -14.15 -5.59
N LYS A 253 5.62 -15.12 -5.83
CA LYS A 253 7.06 -14.90 -5.76
C LYS A 253 7.52 -13.85 -6.77
N LEU A 254 7.00 -13.87 -8.00
CA LEU A 254 7.27 -12.85 -9.02
C LEU A 254 6.73 -11.47 -8.60
N PHE A 255 5.50 -11.43 -8.07
CA PHE A 255 4.86 -10.21 -7.59
C PHE A 255 5.69 -9.50 -6.52
N THR A 256 6.27 -10.26 -5.57
CA THR A 256 7.05 -9.75 -4.44
C THR A 256 8.56 -9.88 -4.63
N ALA A 257 9.04 -10.12 -5.85
CA ALA A 257 10.47 -10.16 -6.13
C ALA A 257 11.08 -8.76 -6.17
N ASN A 258 12.26 -8.60 -5.58
CA ASN A 258 13.07 -7.40 -5.79
C ASN A 258 13.63 -7.42 -7.21
N THR A 259 12.98 -6.73 -8.12
CA THR A 259 13.37 -6.71 -9.54
C THR A 259 14.14 -5.46 -9.93
N ILE A 260 13.98 -4.37 -9.16
CA ILE A 260 14.64 -3.09 -9.41
C ILE A 260 14.57 -2.22 -8.15
N LEU A 261 15.48 -1.25 -8.03
CA LEU A 261 15.42 -0.23 -6.97
C LEU A 261 14.61 0.97 -7.46
N SER A 262 13.64 1.37 -6.66
CA SER A 262 12.81 2.58 -6.91
C SER A 262 13.60 3.87 -6.79
N GLN A 263 13.04 4.97 -7.27
CA GLN A 263 13.64 6.30 -7.14
C GLN A 263 13.58 6.85 -5.70
N HIS A 264 12.58 6.43 -4.93
CA HIS A 264 12.35 6.85 -3.54
C HIS A 264 11.57 5.76 -2.79
N ASN A 265 11.65 5.74 -1.47
CA ASN A 265 10.87 4.85 -0.63
C ASN A 265 9.42 5.34 -0.45
N LEU A 266 8.60 4.56 0.29
CA LEU A 266 7.20 4.89 0.58
C LEU A 266 7.01 6.24 1.28
N PHE A 267 7.95 6.63 2.13
CA PHE A 267 7.81 7.75 3.05
C PHE A 267 8.99 8.74 2.99
N GLY A 268 9.82 8.69 1.97
CA GLY A 268 11.00 9.54 1.87
C GLY A 268 11.73 9.44 0.54
N LYS A 269 13.04 9.70 0.55
CA LYS A 269 13.87 9.84 -0.66
C LYS A 269 14.84 8.67 -0.90
N GLU A 270 14.94 7.73 0.03
CA GLU A 270 15.84 6.58 -0.12
C GLU A 270 15.29 5.60 -1.17
N LYS A 271 16.19 4.97 -1.93
CA LYS A 271 15.80 3.92 -2.85
C LYS A 271 15.41 2.66 -2.10
N GLU A 272 14.38 1.98 -2.57
CA GLU A 272 13.95 0.69 -2.00
C GLU A 272 13.56 -0.31 -3.10
N PRO A 273 13.63 -1.61 -2.81
CA PRO A 273 13.20 -2.65 -3.73
C PRO A 273 11.75 -2.49 -4.20
N TYR A 274 11.53 -2.73 -5.50
CA TYR A 274 10.22 -2.68 -6.11
C TYR A 274 9.94 -3.97 -6.88
N GLY A 275 8.77 -4.56 -6.64
CA GLY A 275 8.23 -5.71 -7.35
C GLY A 275 7.28 -5.30 -8.47
N TYR A 276 6.15 -5.98 -8.59
CA TYR A 276 5.13 -5.67 -9.59
C TYR A 276 4.00 -4.84 -8.95
N GLY A 277 4.08 -3.51 -9.09
CA GLY A 277 3.11 -2.60 -8.48
C GLY A 277 3.12 -2.60 -6.95
N ILE A 278 4.19 -3.05 -6.33
CA ILE A 278 4.34 -3.14 -4.87
C ILE A 278 5.78 -2.85 -4.45
N ARG A 279 5.96 -2.16 -3.33
CA ARG A 279 7.25 -1.92 -2.69
C ARG A 279 7.56 -3.02 -1.68
N ILE A 280 8.84 -3.36 -1.57
CA ILE A 280 9.33 -4.44 -0.71
C ILE A 280 10.35 -3.81 0.22
N ILE A 281 10.01 -3.71 1.50
CA ILE A 281 10.84 -3.02 2.47
C ILE A 281 11.27 -4.00 3.56
N GLU A 282 12.56 -3.97 3.88
CA GLU A 282 13.11 -4.65 5.03
C GLU A 282 13.91 -3.62 5.84
N LYS A 283 13.45 -3.35 7.05
CA LYS A 283 14.07 -2.38 7.96
C LYS A 283 14.00 -2.91 9.39
N GLU A 284 15.14 -2.82 10.12
CA GLU A 284 15.22 -3.25 11.52
C GLU A 284 14.73 -4.71 11.72
N SER A 285 15.05 -5.57 10.76
CA SER A 285 14.61 -6.99 10.72
C SER A 285 13.09 -7.17 10.57
N VAL A 286 12.35 -6.12 10.24
CA VAL A 286 10.92 -6.19 9.93
C VAL A 286 10.73 -6.03 8.43
N LYS A 287 10.17 -7.06 7.80
CA LYS A 287 9.76 -7.02 6.39
C LYS A 287 8.32 -6.54 6.30
N TYR A 288 8.06 -5.62 5.38
CA TYR A 288 6.70 -5.25 5.00
C TYR A 288 6.60 -4.96 3.51
N LEU A 289 5.41 -5.16 2.99
CA LEU A 289 5.04 -4.98 1.60
C LEU A 289 3.94 -3.91 1.53
N GLY A 290 3.87 -3.17 0.45
CA GLY A 290 2.76 -2.24 0.31
C GLY A 290 2.97 -1.18 -0.75
N HIS A 291 2.02 -0.28 -0.79
CA HIS A 291 2.06 0.89 -1.65
C HIS A 291 1.36 2.08 -0.98
N THR A 292 1.63 3.27 -1.50
CA THR A 292 0.91 4.49 -1.17
C THR A 292 0.16 4.99 -2.40
N GLY A 293 -0.86 5.81 -2.20
CA GLY A 293 -1.57 6.49 -3.29
C GLY A 293 -1.80 7.95 -2.95
N LEU A 294 -1.69 8.83 -3.94
CA LEU A 294 -1.84 10.26 -3.78
C LEU A 294 -2.46 10.87 -5.04
N GLY A 295 -3.45 11.71 -4.89
CA GLY A 295 -4.09 12.46 -5.96
C GLY A 295 -5.49 12.92 -5.60
N ASP A 296 -6.00 13.92 -6.29
CA ASP A 296 -7.37 14.42 -6.18
C ASP A 296 -7.85 14.69 -4.74
N GLY A 297 -6.92 15.15 -3.88
CA GLY A 297 -7.23 15.40 -2.48
C GLY A 297 -7.33 14.14 -1.63
N PHE A 298 -6.86 12.99 -2.11
CA PHE A 298 -6.81 11.74 -1.36
C PHE A 298 -5.35 11.32 -1.08
N SER A 299 -5.14 10.70 0.08
CA SER A 299 -3.94 9.93 0.35
C SER A 299 -4.29 8.56 0.93
N SER A 300 -3.56 7.54 0.51
CA SER A 300 -3.77 6.17 0.96
C SER A 300 -2.45 5.48 1.29
N VAL A 301 -2.44 4.71 2.36
CA VAL A 301 -1.35 3.84 2.77
C VAL A 301 -1.92 2.45 2.98
N ASN A 302 -1.36 1.47 2.30
CA ASN A 302 -1.71 0.06 2.46
C ASN A 302 -0.43 -0.75 2.66
N LEU A 303 -0.19 -1.21 3.89
CA LEU A 303 0.98 -2.00 4.28
C LEU A 303 0.56 -3.35 4.82
N TYR A 304 1.36 -4.37 4.50
CA TYR A 304 1.23 -5.72 5.03
C TYR A 304 2.57 -6.21 5.60
N PHE A 305 2.55 -6.77 6.79
CA PHE A 305 3.68 -7.32 7.53
C PHE A 305 3.58 -8.85 7.54
N PRO A 306 4.27 -9.55 6.63
CA PRO A 306 4.07 -11.00 6.41
C PRO A 306 4.32 -11.85 7.64
N GLU A 307 5.35 -11.55 8.40
CA GLU A 307 5.77 -12.35 9.54
C GLU A 307 4.79 -12.32 10.71
N SER A 308 4.07 -11.21 10.86
CA SER A 308 3.09 -11.01 11.95
C SER A 308 1.65 -11.11 11.45
N ASP A 309 1.45 -11.27 10.13
CA ASP A 309 0.15 -11.22 9.47
C ASP A 309 -0.66 -9.97 9.87
N VAL A 310 0.01 -8.83 9.89
CA VAL A 310 -0.59 -7.54 10.22
C VAL A 310 -0.79 -6.73 8.96
N SER A 311 -1.96 -6.09 8.83
CA SER A 311 -2.22 -5.05 7.84
C SER A 311 -2.39 -3.71 8.54
N LEU A 312 -1.78 -2.67 8.00
CA LEU A 312 -2.02 -1.26 8.33
C LEU A 312 -2.58 -0.56 7.11
N ILE A 313 -3.78 -0.02 7.23
CA ILE A 313 -4.44 0.73 6.18
C ILE A 313 -4.83 2.09 6.73
N VAL A 314 -4.43 3.15 6.03
CA VAL A 314 -4.81 4.53 6.33
C VAL A 314 -5.34 5.15 5.05
N LEU A 315 -6.57 5.62 5.08
CA LEU A 315 -7.21 6.33 3.96
C LEU A 315 -7.62 7.72 4.45
N GLU A 316 -7.11 8.74 3.79
CA GLU A 316 -7.44 10.13 4.07
C GLU A 316 -8.03 10.77 2.81
N ASN A 317 -9.12 11.53 2.96
CA ASN A 317 -9.65 12.37 1.90
C ASN A 317 -9.13 13.81 2.04
N GLN A 318 -7.85 13.91 2.34
CA GLN A 318 -7.08 15.14 2.33
C GLN A 318 -5.66 14.89 1.81
N MET A 319 -5.14 15.88 1.11
CA MET A 319 -3.76 15.92 0.64
C MET A 319 -3.11 17.23 1.10
N PRO A 320 -2.09 17.18 1.97
CA PRO A 320 -1.36 18.39 2.38
C PRO A 320 -0.69 19.08 1.20
N GLU A 321 -0.59 20.40 1.24
CA GLU A 321 0.19 21.20 0.28
C GLU A 321 1.70 20.89 0.40
N ASP A 322 2.20 20.74 1.65
CA ASP A 322 3.59 20.38 1.91
C ASP A 322 3.83 18.88 1.64
N SER A 323 4.62 18.58 0.61
CA SER A 323 4.97 17.22 0.25
C SER A 323 5.72 16.43 1.35
N ASN A 324 6.35 17.10 2.30
CA ASN A 324 6.98 16.43 3.45
C ASN A 324 5.95 15.84 4.42
N LEU A 325 4.70 16.27 4.31
CA LEU A 325 3.58 15.76 5.13
C LEU A 325 2.77 14.67 4.42
N PHE A 326 3.11 14.32 3.18
CA PHE A 326 2.44 13.22 2.49
C PHE A 326 2.56 11.94 3.31
N TYR A 327 1.44 11.28 3.55
CA TYR A 327 1.35 10.02 4.32
C TYR A 327 1.83 10.13 5.78
N ALA A 328 1.93 11.33 6.36
CA ALA A 328 2.50 11.53 7.70
C ALA A 328 1.81 10.69 8.79
N SER A 329 0.48 10.55 8.73
CA SER A 329 -0.30 9.69 9.64
C SER A 329 0.12 8.23 9.52
N GLY A 330 0.16 7.70 8.30
CA GLY A 330 0.58 6.31 8.05
C GLY A 330 2.01 6.03 8.49
N PHE A 331 2.94 6.97 8.22
CA PHE A 331 4.33 6.86 8.65
C PHE A 331 4.47 6.82 10.18
N LYS A 332 3.80 7.72 10.90
CA LYS A 332 3.84 7.76 12.37
C LYS A 332 3.23 6.51 12.98
N ILE A 333 2.07 6.06 12.46
CA ILE A 333 1.41 4.83 12.93
C ILE A 333 2.30 3.61 12.68
N LYS A 334 2.88 3.46 11.50
CA LYS A 334 3.85 2.40 11.20
C LYS A 334 5.00 2.37 12.23
N ASN A 335 5.55 3.54 12.58
CA ASN A 335 6.64 3.62 13.56
C ASN A 335 6.22 3.23 14.99
N ILE A 336 4.94 3.48 15.35
CA ILE A 336 4.38 2.96 16.61
C ILE A 336 4.32 1.43 16.56
N LEU A 337 3.84 0.87 15.45
CA LEU A 337 3.76 -0.58 15.29
C LEU A 337 5.13 -1.25 15.39
N PHE A 338 6.19 -0.65 14.86
CA PHE A 338 7.56 -1.15 14.98
C PHE A 338 8.04 -1.27 16.42
N LYS A 339 7.56 -0.38 17.30
CA LYS A 339 7.89 -0.37 18.74
C LYS A 339 6.94 -1.24 19.58
N SER A 340 5.88 -1.77 18.98
CA SER A 340 4.86 -2.58 19.66
C SER A 340 5.18 -4.07 19.58
N ASP A 341 4.53 -4.86 20.43
CA ASP A 341 4.58 -6.34 20.37
C ASP A 341 3.89 -6.91 19.14
N LEU A 342 3.11 -6.11 18.44
CA LEU A 342 2.31 -6.58 17.31
C LEU A 342 3.18 -7.06 16.15
N LEU A 343 4.34 -6.43 15.94
CA LEU A 343 5.31 -6.80 14.90
C LEU A 343 6.53 -7.54 15.45
N ASN A 344 6.79 -7.47 16.75
CA ASN A 344 7.90 -8.17 17.36
C ASN A 344 7.52 -9.63 17.59
N LYS A 345 8.23 -10.53 16.92
CA LYS A 345 8.15 -11.97 17.27
C LYS A 345 8.68 -12.18 18.69
N LYS A 346 7.96 -12.96 19.47
CA LYS A 346 8.48 -13.58 20.70
C LYS A 346 9.57 -14.58 20.36
#